data_d9180e3e4fde171a41381cd9fbd6e523
#
_entry.id   d9180e3e4fde171a41381cd9fbd6e523
#
_cell.length_a   1.000
_cell.length_b   1.000
_cell.length_c   1.000
_cell.angle_alpha   90.00
_cell.angle_beta   90.00
_cell.angle_gamma   90.00
#
_symmetry.space_group_name_H-M   'P 1'
#
loop_
_entity.id
_entity.type
_entity.pdbx_description
1 polymer ?
#
loop_
_entity_poly.entity_id
_entity_poly.type
_entity_poly.pdbx_seq_one_letter_code
_entity_poly.pdbx_strand_id
1 'polypeptide(L)'
;MSFSDSGESIPQQNGDRRRRGRRVALLILAICAAPTIAAWFAYFVWQPQSRANYGELIEPRLLSDPELRRLDGSPFRLSQLRGKWVLVQIDSAACGEGCRKKLRYMRQARLAQGRDAERIERVWLLDDSAAPDSALLREHAGLNVVRARAKAFLAEFPAAGSPAGYIYVVDPLGTLMLRFPGDPDGGRMLRDFARLLRASRVG
;
A
#
# COMPACT_ATOMS: atom_id res chain seq x y z
N MET A 1 -51.04 16.67 87.23
CA MET A 1 -51.12 16.07 85.90
C MET A 1 -49.99 16.62 85.07
N SER A 2 -48.89 15.85 85.02
CA SER A 2 -47.66 16.24 84.21
C SER A 2 -47.74 15.48 82.91
N PHE A 3 -47.71 16.20 81.81
CA PHE A 3 -47.54 15.63 80.49
C PHE A 3 -46.04 15.68 80.13
N SER A 4 -45.41 14.53 80.02
CA SER A 4 -44.08 14.37 79.54
C SER A 4 -44.15 14.35 78.04
N ASP A 5 -43.51 15.36 77.39
CA ASP A 5 -43.31 15.42 75.95
C ASP A 5 -42.01 14.64 75.60
N SER A 6 -42.22 13.48 74.95
CA SER A 6 -41.13 12.65 74.44
C SER A 6 -40.80 13.08 73.04
N GLY A 7 -39.83 13.97 72.90
CA GLY A 7 -39.28 14.35 71.62
C GLY A 7 -38.60 13.19 70.96
N GLU A 8 -39.27 12.59 69.98
CA GLU A 8 -38.74 11.55 69.12
C GLU A 8 -37.82 12.12 68.06
N SER A 9 -36.53 11.91 68.22
CA SER A 9 -35.49 12.35 67.27
C SER A 9 -35.52 11.47 66.00
N ILE A 10 -35.99 12.03 64.90
CA ILE A 10 -35.97 11.40 63.59
C ILE A 10 -34.53 11.22 63.13
N PRO A 11 -34.04 9.99 62.82
CA PRO A 11 -32.65 9.80 62.46
C PRO A 11 -32.37 10.37 61.07
N GLN A 12 -31.22 11.05 60.92
CA GLN A 12 -30.67 11.62 59.70
C GLN A 12 -30.19 10.54 58.70
N GLN A 13 -31.10 9.71 58.18
CA GLN A 13 -30.77 8.68 57.19
C GLN A 13 -30.69 9.18 55.73
N ASN A 14 -31.03 10.44 55.47
CA ASN A 14 -31.14 10.94 54.09
C ASN A 14 -29.78 11.33 53.44
N GLY A 15 -28.72 11.57 54.20
CA GLY A 15 -27.39 11.94 53.69
C GLY A 15 -26.65 10.78 53.07
N ASP A 16 -26.69 9.63 53.70
CA ASP A 16 -25.93 8.45 53.20
C ASP A 16 -26.58 7.78 51.98
N ARG A 17 -27.92 7.78 51.91
CA ARG A 17 -28.63 7.28 50.73
C ARG A 17 -28.35 8.12 49.48
N ARG A 18 -28.29 9.46 49.60
CA ARG A 18 -27.92 10.34 48.48
C ARG A 18 -26.47 10.18 48.05
N ARG A 19 -25.52 10.03 48.97
CA ARG A 19 -24.09 9.76 48.63
C ARG A 19 -23.91 8.40 47.96
N ARG A 20 -24.62 7.36 48.40
CA ARG A 20 -24.60 6.02 47.81
C ARG A 20 -25.24 6.02 46.42
N GLY A 21 -26.37 6.69 46.24
CA GLY A 21 -27.03 6.84 44.94
C GLY A 21 -26.13 7.59 43.91
N ARG A 22 -25.46 8.66 44.35
CA ARG A 22 -24.52 9.40 43.50
C ARG A 22 -23.31 8.57 43.09
N ARG A 23 -22.77 7.73 43.97
CA ARG A 23 -21.65 6.80 43.64
C ARG A 23 -22.10 5.73 42.64
N VAL A 24 -23.29 5.16 42.80
CA VAL A 24 -23.84 4.18 41.87
C VAL A 24 -24.10 4.80 40.50
N ALA A 25 -24.67 6.00 40.45
CA ALA A 25 -24.90 6.71 39.20
C ALA A 25 -23.56 7.03 38.48
N LEU A 26 -22.52 7.46 39.19
CA LEU A 26 -21.20 7.70 38.63
C LEU A 26 -20.52 6.41 38.12
N LEU A 27 -20.72 5.28 38.83
CA LEU A 27 -20.22 3.97 38.41
C LEU A 27 -20.89 3.50 37.13
N ILE A 28 -22.20 3.65 37.02
CA ILE A 28 -22.94 3.31 35.79
C ILE A 28 -22.50 4.18 34.65
N LEU A 29 -22.34 5.49 34.86
CA LEU A 29 -21.84 6.43 33.84
C LEU A 29 -20.42 6.04 33.38
N ALA A 30 -19.54 5.68 34.30
CA ALA A 30 -18.17 5.28 33.99
C ALA A 30 -18.15 3.97 33.17
N ILE A 31 -18.97 2.98 33.55
CA ILE A 31 -19.07 1.72 32.80
C ILE A 31 -19.62 1.94 31.39
N CYS A 32 -20.59 2.83 31.20
CA CYS A 32 -21.14 3.17 29.89
C CYS A 32 -20.19 4.00 29.04
N ALA A 33 -19.41 4.89 29.66
CA ALA A 33 -18.44 5.74 28.95
C ALA A 33 -17.13 5.00 28.62
N ALA A 34 -16.74 4.00 29.42
CA ALA A 34 -15.48 3.29 29.28
C ALA A 34 -15.25 2.69 27.86
N PRO A 35 -16.20 1.97 27.23
CA PRO A 35 -15.99 1.43 25.89
C PRO A 35 -15.83 2.52 24.83
N THR A 36 -16.54 3.63 24.95
CA THR A 36 -16.44 4.76 24.02
C THR A 36 -15.07 5.45 24.14
N ILE A 37 -14.63 5.68 25.38
CA ILE A 37 -13.30 6.26 25.67
C ILE A 37 -12.19 5.31 25.21
N ALA A 38 -12.33 4.00 25.47
CA ALA A 38 -11.38 2.99 25.04
C ALA A 38 -11.30 2.89 23.51
N ALA A 39 -12.43 2.94 22.81
CA ALA A 39 -12.47 2.96 21.34
C ALA A 39 -11.81 4.23 20.77
N TRP A 40 -12.10 5.39 21.36
CA TRP A 40 -11.48 6.65 20.99
C TRP A 40 -9.96 6.61 21.20
N PHE A 41 -9.51 6.13 22.36
CA PHE A 41 -8.10 5.98 22.69
C PHE A 41 -7.40 5.00 21.75
N ALA A 42 -8.02 3.84 21.46
CA ALA A 42 -7.50 2.86 20.52
C ALA A 42 -7.38 3.44 19.10
N TYR A 43 -8.34 4.26 18.68
CA TYR A 43 -8.34 4.88 17.36
C TYR A 43 -7.27 5.97 17.21
N PHE A 44 -7.09 6.85 18.21
CA PHE A 44 -6.19 7.98 18.10
C PHE A 44 -4.76 7.73 18.61
N VAL A 45 -4.61 6.87 19.63
CA VAL A 45 -3.30 6.62 20.28
C VAL A 45 -2.68 5.33 19.80
N TRP A 46 -3.48 4.28 19.63
CA TRP A 46 -3.01 3.00 19.13
C TRP A 46 -3.32 2.84 17.65
N GLN A 47 -2.86 3.77 16.84
CA GLN A 47 -2.78 3.52 15.40
C GLN A 47 -1.74 2.41 15.19
N PRO A 48 -2.15 1.20 14.78
CA PRO A 48 -1.18 0.17 14.44
C PRO A 48 -0.41 0.69 13.22
N GLN A 49 0.85 1.04 13.42
CA GLN A 49 1.77 1.39 12.33
C GLN A 49 2.14 0.15 11.49
N SER A 50 1.39 -0.94 11.61
CA SER A 50 1.48 -2.05 10.69
C SER A 50 0.95 -1.54 9.35
N ARG A 51 1.84 -0.95 8.54
CA ARG A 51 1.55 -0.76 7.13
C ARG A 51 1.08 -2.10 6.62
N ALA A 52 -0.21 -2.20 6.32
CA ALA A 52 -0.82 -3.45 5.84
C ALA A 52 -0.13 -3.92 4.55
N ASN A 53 0.57 -3.00 3.88
CA ASN A 53 1.33 -3.22 2.67
C ASN A 53 2.83 -3.10 2.95
N TYR A 54 3.61 -4.05 2.43
CA TYR A 54 5.06 -3.98 2.41
C TYR A 54 5.55 -2.93 1.40
N GLY A 55 4.87 -2.85 0.25
CA GLY A 55 5.09 -1.81 -0.72
C GLY A 55 4.64 -0.45 -0.18
N GLU A 56 5.37 0.59 -0.54
CA GLU A 56 5.06 1.97 -0.20
C GLU A 56 3.98 2.48 -1.15
N LEU A 57 2.80 2.82 -0.58
CA LEU A 57 1.76 3.53 -1.32
C LEU A 57 2.27 4.95 -1.61
N ILE A 58 2.20 5.33 -2.86
CA ILE A 58 2.50 6.68 -3.32
C ILE A 58 1.20 7.40 -3.64
N GLU A 59 1.23 8.71 -3.71
CA GLU A 59 0.07 9.48 -4.16
C GLU A 59 -0.33 9.03 -5.56
N PRO A 60 -1.56 8.50 -5.75
CA PRO A 60 -1.98 7.98 -7.04
C PRO A 60 -1.95 9.06 -8.11
N ARG A 61 -1.27 8.79 -9.20
CA ARG A 61 -1.18 9.71 -10.34
C ARG A 61 -1.34 8.97 -11.66
N LEU A 62 -2.15 9.50 -12.53
CA LEU A 62 -2.25 9.01 -13.89
C LEU A 62 -0.96 9.36 -14.61
N LEU A 63 -0.28 8.35 -15.15
CA LEU A 63 0.94 8.56 -15.93
C LEU A 63 0.60 9.17 -17.28
N SER A 64 1.47 10.06 -17.76
CA SER A 64 1.44 10.49 -19.15
C SER A 64 1.70 9.29 -20.08
N ASP A 65 1.26 9.39 -21.32
CA ASP A 65 1.32 8.30 -22.29
C ASP A 65 2.09 8.70 -23.55
N PRO A 66 3.38 9.06 -23.42
CA PRO A 66 4.18 9.40 -24.59
C PRO A 66 4.40 8.18 -25.48
N GLU A 67 4.62 8.42 -26.76
CA GLU A 67 5.07 7.37 -27.65
C GLU A 67 6.53 7.01 -27.34
N LEU A 68 6.72 5.79 -26.86
CA LEU A 68 8.01 5.19 -26.59
C LEU A 68 8.39 4.24 -27.75
N ARG A 69 9.61 3.72 -27.74
CA ARG A 69 10.11 2.80 -28.76
C ARG A 69 10.57 1.49 -28.13
N ARG A 70 10.13 0.37 -28.69
CA ARG A 70 10.68 -0.95 -28.39
C ARG A 70 12.09 -1.11 -28.94
N LEU A 71 12.77 -2.20 -28.62
CA LEU A 71 14.12 -2.47 -29.13
C LEU A 71 14.16 -2.64 -30.66
N ASP A 72 13.11 -3.16 -31.25
CA ASP A 72 12.95 -3.31 -32.71
C ASP A 72 12.51 -2.02 -33.42
N GLY A 73 12.38 -0.91 -32.67
CA GLY A 73 11.95 0.39 -33.20
C GLY A 73 10.45 0.56 -33.30
N SER A 74 9.65 -0.44 -33.04
CA SER A 74 8.18 -0.32 -33.07
C SER A 74 7.66 0.62 -31.98
N PRO A 75 6.55 1.34 -32.24
CA PRO A 75 5.97 2.25 -31.25
C PRO A 75 5.36 1.46 -30.10
N PHE A 76 5.46 2.03 -28.90
CA PHE A 76 4.88 1.51 -27.68
C PHE A 76 4.29 2.63 -26.84
N ARG A 77 3.13 2.36 -26.23
CA ARG A 77 2.48 3.24 -25.23
C ARG A 77 2.07 2.39 -24.04
N LEU A 78 2.19 2.94 -22.84
CA LEU A 78 1.70 2.26 -21.64
C LEU A 78 0.20 2.00 -21.69
N SER A 79 -0.57 2.86 -22.36
CA SER A 79 -2.01 2.66 -22.58
C SER A 79 -2.37 1.38 -23.30
N GLN A 80 -1.45 0.78 -24.06
CA GLN A 80 -1.65 -0.55 -24.68
C GLN A 80 -1.79 -1.69 -23.66
N LEU A 81 -1.34 -1.44 -22.42
CA LEU A 81 -1.41 -2.40 -21.31
C LEU A 81 -2.58 -2.11 -20.34
N ARG A 82 -3.47 -1.18 -20.68
CA ARG A 82 -4.67 -0.94 -19.88
C ARG A 82 -5.50 -2.21 -19.72
N GLY A 83 -6.14 -2.34 -18.59
CA GLY A 83 -6.83 -3.57 -18.19
C GLY A 83 -5.92 -4.57 -17.48
N LYS A 84 -4.60 -4.32 -17.41
CA LYS A 84 -3.64 -5.17 -16.72
C LYS A 84 -2.86 -4.40 -15.67
N TRP A 85 -2.41 -5.10 -14.65
CA TRP A 85 -1.44 -4.61 -13.69
C TRP A 85 -0.06 -4.58 -14.32
N VAL A 86 0.65 -3.48 -14.19
CA VAL A 86 1.97 -3.34 -14.81
C VAL A 86 3.04 -3.15 -13.76
N LEU A 87 4.00 -4.06 -13.72
CA LEU A 87 5.24 -3.90 -12.96
C LEU A 87 6.25 -3.17 -13.83
N VAL A 88 6.72 -2.02 -13.36
CA VAL A 88 7.64 -1.17 -14.11
C VAL A 88 8.98 -1.06 -13.37
N GLN A 89 10.05 -1.29 -14.10
CA GLN A 89 11.43 -1.03 -13.67
C GLN A 89 12.04 0.01 -14.60
N ILE A 90 12.81 0.93 -14.03
CA ILE A 90 13.62 1.92 -14.77
C ILE A 90 15.08 1.59 -14.51
N ASP A 91 15.85 1.36 -15.54
CA ASP A 91 17.27 1.02 -15.42
C ASP A 91 17.99 1.17 -16.76
N SER A 92 19.32 1.27 -16.69
CA SER A 92 20.22 1.21 -17.84
C SER A 92 20.20 -0.17 -18.51
N ALA A 93 20.45 -0.22 -19.81
CA ALA A 93 20.58 -1.46 -20.57
C ALA A 93 21.74 -2.35 -20.11
N ALA A 94 22.76 -1.78 -19.47
CA ALA A 94 23.88 -2.53 -18.90
C ALA A 94 23.44 -3.49 -17.78
N CYS A 95 22.30 -3.22 -17.16
CA CYS A 95 21.62 -4.05 -16.18
C CYS A 95 22.55 -4.76 -15.17
N GLY A 96 23.10 -4.01 -14.24
CA GLY A 96 23.93 -4.53 -13.16
C GLY A 96 23.15 -5.50 -12.24
N GLU A 97 23.77 -5.97 -11.17
CA GLU A 97 23.19 -6.98 -10.29
C GLU A 97 21.83 -6.56 -9.70
N GLY A 98 21.68 -5.31 -9.24
CA GLY A 98 20.42 -4.77 -8.73
C GLY A 98 19.30 -4.79 -9.76
N CYS A 99 19.58 -4.41 -11.00
CA CYS A 99 18.66 -4.48 -12.13
C CYS A 99 18.22 -5.93 -12.40
N ARG A 100 19.16 -6.88 -12.52
CA ARG A 100 18.87 -8.30 -12.74
C ARG A 100 18.02 -8.88 -11.60
N LYS A 101 18.27 -8.46 -10.37
CA LYS A 101 17.51 -8.87 -9.19
C LYS A 101 16.06 -8.40 -9.28
N LYS A 102 15.82 -7.15 -9.66
CA LYS A 102 14.47 -6.60 -9.89
C LYS A 102 13.73 -7.36 -10.98
N LEU A 103 14.36 -7.63 -12.13
CA LEU A 103 13.76 -8.42 -13.21
C LEU A 103 13.32 -9.80 -12.74
N ARG A 104 14.15 -10.48 -11.93
CA ARG A 104 13.79 -11.77 -11.32
C ARG A 104 12.56 -11.65 -10.43
N TYR A 105 12.50 -10.64 -9.55
CA TYR A 105 11.35 -10.42 -8.68
C TYR A 105 10.07 -10.13 -9.48
N MET A 106 10.14 -9.29 -10.49
CA MET A 106 8.99 -9.00 -11.37
C MET A 106 8.50 -10.27 -12.10
N ARG A 107 9.42 -11.13 -12.55
CA ARG A 107 9.08 -12.43 -13.14
C ARG A 107 8.43 -13.35 -12.12
N GLN A 108 9.00 -13.47 -10.92
CA GLN A 108 8.45 -14.30 -9.85
C GLN A 108 7.08 -13.79 -9.39
N ALA A 109 6.90 -12.48 -9.27
CA ALA A 109 5.63 -11.87 -8.91
C ALA A 109 4.52 -12.27 -9.88
N ARG A 110 4.79 -12.25 -11.19
CA ARG A 110 3.85 -12.69 -12.23
C ARG A 110 3.56 -14.19 -12.13
N LEU A 111 4.60 -15.02 -12.09
CA LEU A 111 4.45 -16.49 -12.10
C LEU A 111 3.74 -17.01 -10.84
N ALA A 112 3.98 -16.41 -9.69
CA ALA A 112 3.36 -16.82 -8.43
C ALA A 112 1.83 -16.60 -8.39
N GLN A 113 1.28 -15.80 -9.31
CA GLN A 113 -0.18 -15.56 -9.36
C GLN A 113 -0.94 -16.65 -10.14
N GLY A 114 -0.25 -17.65 -10.70
CA GLY A 114 -0.90 -18.76 -11.38
C GLY A 114 -1.83 -18.29 -12.51
N ARG A 115 -3.14 -18.54 -12.40
CA ARG A 115 -4.14 -18.12 -13.40
C ARG A 115 -4.25 -16.60 -13.57
N ASP A 116 -3.97 -15.83 -12.53
CA ASP A 116 -3.98 -14.37 -12.60
C ASP A 116 -2.70 -13.78 -13.22
N ALA A 117 -1.73 -14.62 -13.62
CA ALA A 117 -0.49 -14.17 -14.26
C ALA A 117 -0.74 -13.40 -15.57
N GLU A 118 -1.82 -13.69 -16.28
CA GLU A 118 -2.21 -13.01 -17.52
C GLU A 118 -2.70 -11.58 -17.30
N ARG A 119 -3.11 -11.26 -16.06
CA ARG A 119 -3.49 -9.93 -15.63
C ARG A 119 -2.30 -9.03 -15.34
N ILE A 120 -1.07 -9.55 -15.46
CA ILE A 120 0.15 -8.87 -15.05
C ILE A 120 1.09 -8.75 -16.25
N GLU A 121 1.48 -7.52 -16.53
CA GLU A 121 2.53 -7.21 -17.52
C GLU A 121 3.78 -6.68 -16.82
N ARG A 122 4.91 -6.80 -17.50
CA ARG A 122 6.20 -6.34 -17.01
C ARG A 122 6.83 -5.42 -18.03
N VAL A 123 7.29 -4.28 -17.58
CA VAL A 123 7.90 -3.25 -18.43
C VAL A 123 9.26 -2.89 -17.84
N TRP A 124 10.27 -2.89 -18.69
CA TRP A 124 11.58 -2.33 -18.40
C TRP A 124 11.78 -1.08 -19.26
N LEU A 125 11.76 0.07 -18.61
CA LEU A 125 12.05 1.35 -19.22
C LEU A 125 13.57 1.58 -19.20
N LEU A 126 14.17 1.59 -20.37
CA LEU A 126 15.59 1.92 -20.54
C LEU A 126 15.77 3.44 -20.50
N ASP A 127 16.61 3.92 -19.60
CA ASP A 127 16.96 5.34 -19.46
C ASP A 127 18.13 5.76 -20.35
N ASP A 128 18.71 4.79 -21.07
CA ASP A 128 19.83 5.00 -22.00
C ASP A 128 19.51 4.53 -23.43
N SER A 129 20.51 4.60 -24.31
CA SER A 129 20.43 4.16 -25.71
C SER A 129 21.09 2.80 -25.99
N ALA A 130 21.74 2.21 -24.99
CA ALA A 130 22.45 0.95 -25.16
C ALA A 130 21.48 -0.22 -25.46
N ALA A 131 22.01 -1.33 -25.93
CA ALA A 131 21.25 -2.55 -26.13
C ALA A 131 21.45 -3.48 -24.93
N PRO A 132 20.36 -4.03 -24.35
CA PRO A 132 20.48 -5.03 -23.31
C PRO A 132 21.10 -6.33 -23.84
N ASP A 133 21.71 -7.08 -22.91
CA ASP A 133 22.22 -8.42 -23.19
C ASP A 133 21.11 -9.36 -23.71
N SER A 134 21.34 -10.00 -24.85
CA SER A 134 20.39 -10.91 -25.47
C SER A 134 20.10 -12.16 -24.63
N ALA A 135 21.07 -12.63 -23.82
CA ALA A 135 20.86 -13.74 -22.89
C ALA A 135 19.88 -13.33 -21.78
N LEU A 136 20.03 -12.11 -21.25
CA LEU A 136 19.10 -11.56 -20.25
C LEU A 136 17.68 -11.44 -20.82
N LEU A 137 17.52 -11.00 -22.07
CA LEU A 137 16.22 -10.88 -22.70
C LEU A 137 15.54 -12.25 -22.88
N ARG A 138 16.29 -13.29 -23.25
CA ARG A 138 15.79 -14.66 -23.34
C ARG A 138 15.33 -15.22 -21.98
N GLU A 139 16.10 -14.93 -20.93
CA GLU A 139 15.74 -15.32 -19.56
C GLU A 139 14.40 -14.71 -19.12
N HIS A 140 14.10 -13.50 -19.58
CA HIS A 140 12.93 -12.72 -19.20
C HIS A 140 11.86 -12.64 -20.32
N ALA A 141 11.61 -13.75 -21.04
CA ALA A 141 10.60 -13.79 -22.11
C ALA A 141 9.26 -13.16 -21.65
N GLY A 142 8.64 -12.39 -22.57
CA GLY A 142 7.40 -11.64 -22.30
C GLY A 142 7.60 -10.36 -21.48
N LEU A 143 8.82 -9.89 -21.31
CA LEU A 143 9.14 -8.58 -20.77
C LEU A 143 9.04 -7.53 -21.88
N ASN A 144 8.27 -6.48 -21.68
CA ASN A 144 8.25 -5.32 -22.56
C ASN A 144 9.47 -4.45 -22.28
N VAL A 145 10.46 -4.47 -23.15
CA VAL A 145 11.66 -3.63 -23.04
C VAL A 145 11.52 -2.43 -23.95
N VAL A 146 11.58 -1.23 -23.36
CA VAL A 146 11.18 0.01 -24.03
C VAL A 146 12.16 1.12 -23.73
N ARG A 147 12.55 1.89 -24.73
CA ARG A 147 13.43 3.06 -24.58
C ARG A 147 12.61 4.27 -24.14
N ALA A 148 12.87 4.77 -22.94
CA ALA A 148 12.20 5.93 -22.36
C ALA A 148 13.16 7.14 -22.32
N ARG A 149 13.40 7.76 -23.47
CA ARG A 149 14.30 8.93 -23.59
C ARG A 149 13.67 10.22 -23.05
N ALA A 150 12.37 10.26 -22.86
CA ALA A 150 11.64 11.42 -22.36
C ALA A 150 11.90 11.59 -20.87
N LYS A 151 12.86 12.43 -20.49
CA LYS A 151 13.19 12.72 -19.07
C LYS A 151 11.98 13.17 -18.28
N ALA A 152 11.07 13.94 -18.90
CA ALA A 152 9.83 14.40 -18.25
C ALA A 152 8.94 13.22 -17.84
N PHE A 153 8.82 12.19 -18.68
CA PHE A 153 8.06 10.98 -18.36
C PHE A 153 8.72 10.19 -17.22
N LEU A 154 10.05 10.02 -17.26
CA LEU A 154 10.76 9.33 -16.18
C LEU A 154 10.67 10.07 -14.84
N ALA A 155 10.52 11.39 -14.85
CA ALA A 155 10.36 12.21 -13.66
C ALA A 155 8.99 12.01 -12.97
N GLU A 156 8.02 11.39 -13.65
CA GLU A 156 6.72 11.05 -13.04
C GLU A 156 6.83 9.89 -12.03
N PHE A 157 7.93 9.14 -12.04
CA PHE A 157 8.19 8.04 -11.12
C PHE A 157 8.90 8.55 -9.86
N PRO A 158 8.19 8.71 -8.73
CA PRO A 158 8.76 9.33 -7.53
C PRO A 158 9.84 8.43 -6.92
N ALA A 159 10.95 9.03 -6.54
CA ALA A 159 12.08 8.34 -5.92
C ALA A 159 12.77 9.25 -4.91
N ALA A 160 13.22 8.68 -3.80
CA ALA A 160 14.20 9.31 -2.94
C ALA A 160 15.60 9.02 -3.54
N GLY A 161 16.02 9.83 -4.51
CA GLY A 161 17.24 9.62 -5.29
C GLY A 161 16.96 9.14 -6.72
N SER A 162 17.38 7.92 -7.08
CA SER A 162 17.19 7.40 -8.44
C SER A 162 15.94 6.52 -8.56
N PRO A 163 15.12 6.69 -9.63
CA PRO A 163 14.02 5.78 -9.94
C PRO A 163 14.46 4.32 -10.13
N ALA A 164 15.71 4.09 -10.51
CA ALA A 164 16.30 2.76 -10.60
C ALA A 164 16.33 1.99 -9.27
N GLY A 165 16.15 2.67 -8.13
CA GLY A 165 16.06 2.05 -6.81
C GLY A 165 14.73 1.36 -6.50
N TYR A 166 13.78 1.30 -7.44
CA TYR A 166 12.42 0.83 -7.15
C TYR A 166 11.85 -0.08 -8.24
N ILE A 167 10.83 -0.86 -7.85
CA ILE A 167 9.89 -1.51 -8.75
C ILE A 167 8.54 -0.82 -8.56
N TYR A 168 8.00 -0.23 -9.59
CA TYR A 168 6.73 0.50 -9.55
C TYR A 168 5.57 -0.39 -9.98
N VAL A 169 4.38 -0.08 -9.46
CA VAL A 169 3.14 -0.76 -9.80
C VAL A 169 2.16 0.26 -10.37
N VAL A 170 1.72 -0.01 -11.59
CA VAL A 170 0.69 0.75 -12.28
C VAL A 170 -0.57 -0.11 -12.34
N ASP A 171 -1.71 0.49 -12.01
CA ASP A 171 -3.00 -0.19 -12.01
C ASP A 171 -3.57 -0.38 -13.43
N PRO A 172 -4.66 -1.15 -13.59
CA PRO A 172 -5.29 -1.37 -14.90
C PRO A 172 -5.84 -0.10 -15.58
N LEU A 173 -5.99 1.00 -14.85
CA LEU A 173 -6.43 2.29 -15.40
C LEU A 173 -5.25 3.15 -15.87
N GLY A 174 -4.01 2.74 -15.59
CA GLY A 174 -2.80 3.50 -15.92
C GLY A 174 -2.33 4.42 -14.80
N THR A 175 -2.82 4.21 -13.57
CA THR A 175 -2.45 5.02 -12.40
C THR A 175 -1.27 4.39 -11.69
N LEU A 176 -0.21 5.16 -11.52
CA LEU A 176 0.92 4.79 -10.67
C LEU A 176 0.51 4.94 -9.20
N MET A 177 0.56 3.85 -8.42
CA MET A 177 0.00 3.85 -7.06
C MET A 177 0.88 3.26 -5.97
N LEU A 178 1.87 2.44 -6.35
CA LEU A 178 2.69 1.71 -5.38
C LEU A 178 4.11 1.58 -5.91
N ARG A 179 5.09 1.54 -4.99
CA ARG A 179 6.45 1.15 -5.31
C ARG A 179 6.99 0.16 -4.27
N PHE A 180 7.81 -0.75 -4.73
CA PHE A 180 8.64 -1.62 -3.89
C PHE A 180 10.09 -1.16 -3.95
N PRO A 181 10.90 -1.37 -2.90
CA PRO A 181 12.33 -1.14 -2.98
C PRO A 181 12.97 -2.04 -4.05
N GLY A 182 14.10 -1.63 -4.61
CA GLY A 182 14.81 -2.38 -5.66
C GLY A 182 15.37 -3.72 -5.19
N ASP A 183 15.54 -3.88 -3.87
CA ASP A 183 15.86 -5.16 -3.21
C ASP A 183 14.73 -5.52 -2.24
N PRO A 184 13.57 -5.96 -2.75
CA PRO A 184 12.44 -6.27 -1.91
C PRO A 184 12.61 -7.62 -1.21
N ASP A 185 12.00 -7.77 -0.02
CA ASP A 185 11.65 -9.08 0.50
C ASP A 185 10.65 -9.75 -0.47
N GLY A 186 11.12 -10.74 -1.21
CA GLY A 186 10.32 -11.38 -2.25
C GLY A 186 9.01 -11.95 -1.71
N GLY A 187 9.03 -12.58 -0.52
CA GLY A 187 7.83 -13.15 0.08
C GLY A 187 6.79 -12.08 0.47
N ARG A 188 7.23 -10.93 0.97
CA ARG A 188 6.34 -9.81 1.29
C ARG A 188 5.77 -9.16 0.04
N MET A 189 6.62 -8.91 -0.97
CA MET A 189 6.20 -8.37 -2.26
C MET A 189 5.14 -9.24 -2.93
N LEU A 190 5.36 -10.56 -2.97
CA LEU A 190 4.41 -11.50 -3.55
C LEU A 190 3.06 -11.50 -2.83
N ARG A 191 3.06 -11.45 -1.49
CA ARG A 191 1.82 -11.39 -0.69
C ARG A 191 1.04 -10.10 -0.91
N ASP A 192 1.74 -8.97 -0.97
CA ASP A 192 1.11 -7.67 -1.23
C ASP A 192 0.48 -7.65 -2.63
N PHE A 193 1.23 -8.10 -3.63
CA PHE A 193 0.76 -8.13 -5.00
C PHE A 193 -0.45 -9.07 -5.16
N ALA A 194 -0.43 -10.25 -4.55
CA ALA A 194 -1.56 -11.17 -4.52
C ALA A 194 -2.79 -10.56 -3.82
N ARG A 195 -2.58 -9.71 -2.81
CA ARG A 195 -3.66 -8.99 -2.11
C ARG A 195 -4.29 -7.93 -3.02
N LEU A 196 -3.46 -7.17 -3.75
CA LEU A 196 -3.94 -6.19 -4.74
C LEU A 196 -4.80 -6.84 -5.82
N LEU A 197 -4.35 -7.96 -6.40
CA LEU A 197 -5.09 -8.67 -7.43
C LEU A 197 -6.44 -9.20 -6.93
N ARG A 198 -6.50 -9.70 -5.69
CA ARG A 198 -7.77 -10.16 -5.10
C ARG A 198 -8.74 -9.02 -4.81
N ALA A 199 -8.23 -7.86 -4.42
CA ALA A 199 -9.06 -6.68 -4.15
C ALA A 199 -9.56 -6.03 -5.44
N SER A 200 -8.83 -6.18 -6.55
CA SER A 200 -9.19 -5.62 -7.85
C SER A 200 -10.08 -6.57 -8.63
N ARG A 201 -11.25 -6.06 -9.06
CA ARG A 201 -12.15 -6.77 -9.99
C ARG A 201 -11.81 -6.49 -11.45
N VAL A 202 -10.85 -5.61 -11.72
CA VAL A 202 -10.41 -5.17 -13.05
C VAL A 202 -9.04 -5.73 -13.34
N GLY A 203 -8.83 -6.17 -14.56
CA GLY A 203 -7.57 -6.77 -15.05
C GLY A 203 -7.69 -8.26 -15.28
#